data_dae25a2d69e8b3f9fbd118a6d06e661b
#
_entry.id   dae25a2d69e8b3f9fbd118a6d06e661b
#
_cell.length_a   1.000
_cell.length_b   1.000
_cell.length_c   1.000
_cell.angle_alpha   90.00
_cell.angle_beta   90.00
_cell.angle_gamma   90.00
#
_symmetry.space_group_name_H-M   'P 1'
#
loop_
_entity.id
_entity.type
_entity.pdbx_description
1 polymer ?
#
loop_
_entity_poly.entity_id
_entity_poly.type
_entity_poly.pdbx_seq_one_letter_code
_entity_poly.pdbx_strand_id
1 'polypeptide(L)'
;MLELIQKHSLAYKINKIFIERTKYYINMKIAIYGPMCSGKTTVANIIKDLDPRYEIFSFGQKIKEIASDLFEMEGKNRSLLINIADKMREIDEDIWAKYIIKQTKNKDFCIIDDLRFQNELNYLDDWIIISLTTSDDIRIQRLKKIYPDTYHDHIKNMKHKSETDTLIFPKENTIYLDTNIDYEILKSKINEYLIFGLKNE
;
A
#
# COMPACT_ATOMS: atom_id res chain seq x y z
N MET A 1 -42.90 -21.71 -19.13
CA MET A 1 -41.68 -22.57 -19.09
C MET A 1 -40.41 -21.75 -19.38
N LEU A 2 -40.37 -20.97 -20.46
CA LEU A 2 -39.20 -20.11 -20.81
C LEU A 2 -38.88 -19.00 -19.77
N GLU A 3 -39.91 -18.35 -19.19
CA GLU A 3 -39.72 -17.34 -18.14
C GLU A 3 -39.14 -17.90 -16.83
N LEU A 4 -39.46 -19.14 -16.44
CA LEU A 4 -38.88 -19.83 -15.29
C LEU A 4 -37.42 -20.18 -15.53
N ILE A 5 -37.06 -20.56 -16.75
CA ILE A 5 -35.65 -20.86 -17.12
C ILE A 5 -34.81 -19.57 -17.11
N GLN A 6 -35.37 -18.44 -17.60
CA GLN A 6 -34.70 -17.15 -17.56
C GLN A 6 -34.52 -16.61 -16.12
N LYS A 7 -35.52 -16.75 -15.24
CA LYS A 7 -35.42 -16.37 -13.82
C LYS A 7 -34.41 -17.23 -13.06
N HIS A 8 -34.35 -18.53 -13.34
CA HIS A 8 -33.32 -19.42 -12.77
C HIS A 8 -31.93 -19.06 -13.27
N SER A 9 -31.76 -18.74 -14.54
CA SER A 9 -30.47 -18.29 -15.11
C SER A 9 -30.00 -16.96 -14.50
N LEU A 10 -30.91 -16.00 -14.28
CA LEU A 10 -30.57 -14.71 -13.67
C LEU A 10 -30.26 -14.87 -12.19
N ALA A 11 -31.05 -15.64 -11.44
CA ALA A 11 -30.78 -15.95 -10.03
C ALA A 11 -29.47 -16.73 -9.84
N TYR A 12 -29.17 -17.66 -10.74
CA TYR A 12 -27.91 -18.39 -10.78
C TYR A 12 -26.72 -17.45 -11.06
N LYS A 13 -26.86 -16.54 -12.04
CA LYS A 13 -25.84 -15.52 -12.33
C LYS A 13 -25.62 -14.57 -11.17
N ILE A 14 -26.70 -14.11 -10.53
CA ILE A 14 -26.65 -13.24 -9.34
C ILE A 14 -25.99 -13.99 -8.17
N ASN A 15 -26.38 -15.24 -7.90
CA ASN A 15 -25.76 -16.06 -6.87
C ASN A 15 -24.28 -16.37 -7.17
N LYS A 16 -23.93 -16.65 -8.43
CA LYS A 16 -22.54 -16.86 -8.84
C LYS A 16 -21.70 -15.58 -8.64
N ILE A 17 -22.24 -14.41 -9.06
CA ILE A 17 -21.61 -13.10 -8.80
C ILE A 17 -21.51 -12.83 -7.29
N PHE A 18 -22.52 -13.19 -6.50
CA PHE A 18 -22.53 -13.01 -5.05
C PHE A 18 -21.52 -13.97 -4.37
N ILE A 19 -21.44 -15.23 -4.81
CA ILE A 19 -20.46 -16.22 -4.28
C ILE A 19 -19.04 -15.85 -4.68
N GLU A 20 -18.81 -15.44 -5.94
CA GLU A 20 -17.51 -14.93 -6.38
C GLU A 20 -17.15 -13.65 -5.62
N ARG A 21 -18.09 -12.72 -5.42
CA ARG A 21 -17.91 -11.53 -4.57
C ARG A 21 -17.58 -11.89 -3.13
N THR A 22 -18.30 -12.85 -2.51
CA THR A 22 -18.03 -13.27 -1.13
C THR A 22 -16.66 -13.92 -1.01
N LYS A 23 -16.18 -14.61 -2.03
CA LYS A 23 -14.83 -15.20 -2.07
C LYS A 23 -13.74 -14.14 -2.18
N TYR A 24 -13.99 -13.02 -2.89
CA TYR A 24 -13.10 -11.84 -2.94
C TYR A 24 -13.12 -11.03 -1.63
N TYR A 25 -14.19 -11.13 -0.82
CA TYR A 25 -14.31 -10.42 0.46
C TYR A 25 -13.74 -11.19 1.66
N ILE A 26 -13.23 -12.42 1.45
CA ILE A 26 -12.87 -13.28 2.59
C ILE A 26 -11.47 -12.98 3.13
N ASN A 27 -10.52 -12.54 2.32
CA ASN A 27 -9.16 -12.18 2.76
C ASN A 27 -8.56 -11.21 1.75
N MET A 28 -8.71 -9.90 1.97
CA MET A 28 -8.14 -8.93 1.05
C MET A 28 -6.98 -8.18 1.71
N LYS A 29 -5.77 -8.56 1.33
CA LYS A 29 -4.53 -7.93 1.78
C LYS A 29 -4.00 -7.01 0.69
N ILE A 30 -3.66 -5.78 1.04
CA ILE A 30 -3.27 -4.73 0.11
C ILE A 30 -1.89 -4.21 0.48
N ALA A 31 -0.99 -4.10 -0.49
CA ALA A 31 0.27 -3.40 -0.30
C ALA A 31 0.36 -2.20 -1.24
N ILE A 32 0.74 -1.04 -0.70
CA ILE A 32 0.80 0.21 -1.44
C ILE A 32 2.27 0.56 -1.69
N TYR A 33 2.64 0.62 -2.96
CA TYR A 33 3.95 1.04 -3.43
C TYR A 33 3.88 2.46 -4.00
N GLY A 34 4.98 3.17 -3.87
CA GLY A 34 5.17 4.50 -4.47
C GLY A 34 6.25 5.28 -3.74
N PRO A 35 6.83 6.28 -4.40
CA PRO A 35 7.88 7.09 -3.81
C PRO A 35 7.37 7.94 -2.64
N MET A 36 8.28 8.60 -1.93
CA MET A 36 7.95 9.50 -0.83
C MET A 36 6.99 10.60 -1.30
N CYS A 37 5.97 10.91 -0.48
CA CYS A 37 4.91 11.90 -0.78
C CYS A 37 4.05 11.58 -2.02
N SER A 38 4.06 10.34 -2.51
CA SER A 38 3.12 9.89 -3.56
C SER A 38 1.68 9.74 -3.08
N GLY A 39 1.40 9.81 -1.77
CA GLY A 39 0.04 9.68 -1.23
C GLY A 39 -0.30 8.30 -0.65
N LYS A 40 0.68 7.42 -0.41
CA LYS A 40 0.46 6.06 0.15
C LYS A 40 -0.41 6.05 1.40
N THR A 41 -0.07 6.85 2.39
CA THR A 41 -0.83 6.94 3.64
C THR A 41 -2.24 7.52 3.41
N THR A 42 -2.41 8.44 2.45
CA THR A 42 -3.73 8.95 2.07
C THR A 42 -4.59 7.83 1.49
N VAL A 43 -4.05 7.04 0.55
CA VAL A 43 -4.75 5.89 -0.05
C VAL A 43 -5.09 4.85 1.02
N ALA A 44 -4.15 4.51 1.92
CA ALA A 44 -4.38 3.58 3.02
C ALA A 44 -5.53 4.04 3.94
N ASN A 45 -5.57 5.33 4.29
CA ASN A 45 -6.63 5.89 5.11
C ASN A 45 -7.98 5.89 4.39
N ILE A 46 -8.01 6.23 3.10
CA ILE A 46 -9.26 6.15 2.29
C ILE A 46 -9.80 4.71 2.32
N ILE A 47 -8.95 3.70 2.11
CA ILE A 47 -9.38 2.29 2.15
C ILE A 47 -9.95 1.93 3.52
N LYS A 48 -9.25 2.33 4.60
CA LYS A 48 -9.70 2.08 5.97
C LYS A 48 -10.99 2.80 6.33
N ASP A 49 -11.19 4.02 5.82
CA ASP A 49 -12.43 4.78 6.03
C ASP A 49 -13.62 4.16 5.28
N LEU A 50 -13.37 3.57 4.11
CA LEU A 50 -14.38 2.84 3.33
C LEU A 50 -14.70 1.47 3.93
N ASP A 51 -13.71 0.81 4.51
CA ASP A 51 -13.88 -0.48 5.18
C ASP A 51 -13.05 -0.54 6.48
N PRO A 52 -13.67 -0.28 7.65
CA PRO A 52 -12.99 -0.25 8.95
C PRO A 52 -12.36 -1.58 9.40
N ARG A 53 -12.62 -2.69 8.70
CA ARG A 53 -11.98 -3.99 9.01
C ARG A 53 -10.49 -3.97 8.73
N TYR A 54 -10.01 -3.09 7.83
CA TYR A 54 -8.60 -2.99 7.50
C TYR A 54 -7.75 -2.45 8.65
N GLU A 55 -6.64 -3.14 8.91
CA GLU A 55 -5.57 -2.69 9.77
C GLU A 55 -4.37 -2.23 8.92
N ILE A 56 -3.80 -1.07 9.24
CA ILE A 56 -2.65 -0.53 8.51
C ILE A 56 -1.36 -0.97 9.22
N PHE A 57 -0.43 -1.53 8.43
CA PHE A 57 0.91 -1.96 8.82
C PHE A 57 1.95 -1.20 8.02
N SER A 58 3.15 -1.06 8.58
CA SER A 58 4.25 -0.34 7.95
C SER A 58 5.58 -1.00 8.32
N PHE A 59 6.43 -1.25 7.35
CA PHE A 59 7.83 -1.64 7.59
C PHE A 59 8.54 -0.58 8.43
N GLY A 60 8.28 0.71 8.13
CA GLY A 60 8.87 1.85 8.80
C GLY A 60 8.41 2.07 10.24
N GLN A 61 7.34 1.42 10.70
CA GLN A 61 6.87 1.60 12.08
C GLN A 61 7.90 1.06 13.09
N LYS A 62 8.37 -0.18 12.87
CA LYS A 62 9.38 -0.78 13.76
C LYS A 62 10.71 -0.05 13.71
N ILE A 63 11.08 0.49 12.55
CA ILE A 63 12.27 1.33 12.40
C ILE A 63 12.16 2.60 13.25
N LYS A 64 10.98 3.25 13.26
CA LYS A 64 10.73 4.44 14.10
C LYS A 64 10.77 4.11 15.59
N GLU A 65 10.21 2.98 16.00
CA GLU A 65 10.30 2.51 17.39
C GLU A 65 11.75 2.35 17.80
N ILE A 66 12.58 1.66 17.01
CA ILE A 66 14.01 1.51 17.26
C ILE A 66 14.72 2.87 17.33
N ALA A 67 14.38 3.79 16.41
CA ALA A 67 14.97 5.12 16.39
C ALA A 67 14.60 5.94 17.64
N SER A 68 13.37 5.85 18.11
CA SER A 68 12.95 6.53 19.34
C SER A 68 13.56 5.89 20.59
N ASP A 69 13.57 4.55 20.67
CA ASP A 69 14.00 3.84 21.87
C ASP A 69 15.54 3.89 22.08
N LEU A 70 16.31 3.80 20.97
CA LEU A 70 17.77 3.69 21.07
C LEU A 70 18.50 5.00 20.74
N PHE A 71 17.89 5.91 19.99
CA PHE A 71 18.55 7.13 19.50
C PHE A 71 17.82 8.40 19.94
N GLU A 72 16.84 8.27 20.84
CA GLU A 72 16.05 9.41 21.38
C GLU A 72 15.52 10.33 20.26
N MET A 73 15.07 9.71 19.13
CA MET A 73 14.66 10.48 17.96
C MET A 73 13.41 11.30 18.26
N GLU A 74 13.55 12.63 18.28
CA GLU A 74 12.45 13.58 18.32
C GLU A 74 12.07 14.00 16.89
N GLY A 75 10.78 13.93 16.56
CA GLY A 75 10.30 14.23 15.21
C GLY A 75 10.74 13.19 14.18
N LYS A 76 10.80 13.57 12.89
CA LYS A 76 11.13 12.66 11.79
C LYS A 76 12.51 12.95 11.20
N ASN A 77 13.50 12.19 11.63
CA ASN A 77 14.85 12.20 11.06
C ASN A 77 14.96 11.12 9.97
N ARG A 78 14.81 11.52 8.72
CA ARG A 78 14.78 10.61 7.57
C ARG A 78 16.10 9.85 7.39
N SER A 79 17.22 10.54 7.54
CA SER A 79 18.56 9.93 7.37
C SER A 79 18.83 8.87 8.43
N LEU A 80 18.45 9.11 9.69
CA LEU A 80 18.58 8.12 10.76
C LEU A 80 17.72 6.87 10.48
N LEU A 81 16.46 7.04 10.06
CA LEU A 81 15.58 5.92 9.76
C LEU A 81 16.12 5.06 8.60
N ILE A 82 16.68 5.68 7.56
CA ILE A 82 17.32 4.97 6.46
C ILE A 82 18.53 4.17 6.97
N ASN A 83 19.40 4.80 7.75
CA ASN A 83 20.60 4.14 8.28
C ASN A 83 20.25 2.91 9.15
N ILE A 84 19.27 3.02 10.03
CA ILE A 84 18.81 1.89 10.86
C ILE A 84 18.28 0.78 9.93
N ALA A 85 17.42 1.13 8.97
CA ALA A 85 16.83 0.16 8.07
C ALA A 85 17.88 -0.61 7.27
N ASP A 86 18.89 0.09 6.74
CA ASP A 86 19.95 -0.51 5.94
C ASP A 86 20.90 -1.36 6.78
N LYS A 87 21.27 -0.91 7.98
CA LYS A 87 22.10 -1.71 8.89
C LYS A 87 21.44 -3.02 9.31
N MET A 88 20.14 -3.02 9.50
CA MET A 88 19.40 -4.25 9.78
C MET A 88 19.36 -5.18 8.55
N ARG A 89 19.24 -4.62 7.32
CA ARG A 89 19.33 -5.40 6.08
C ARG A 89 20.73 -5.98 5.81
N GLU A 90 21.80 -5.34 6.29
CA GLU A 90 23.15 -5.91 6.24
C GLU A 90 23.27 -7.21 7.07
N ILE A 91 22.45 -7.35 8.13
CA ILE A 91 22.40 -8.57 8.96
C ILE A 91 21.52 -9.63 8.32
N ASP A 92 20.32 -9.24 7.87
CA ASP A 92 19.34 -10.10 7.17
C ASP A 92 18.60 -9.24 6.16
N GLU A 93 18.83 -9.46 4.86
CA GLU A 93 18.23 -8.69 3.77
C GLU A 93 16.71 -8.66 3.85
N ASP A 94 16.08 -9.76 4.30
CA ASP A 94 14.64 -9.93 4.39
C ASP A 94 14.04 -9.58 5.76
N ILE A 95 14.80 -8.99 6.67
CA ILE A 95 14.38 -8.77 8.06
C ILE A 95 13.02 -8.07 8.15
N TRP A 96 12.79 -7.03 7.32
CA TRP A 96 11.56 -6.26 7.33
C TRP A 96 10.39 -7.01 6.71
N ALA A 97 10.62 -7.74 5.62
CA ALA A 97 9.61 -8.61 5.00
C ALA A 97 9.15 -9.69 5.99
N LYS A 98 10.10 -10.42 6.60
CA LYS A 98 9.81 -11.43 7.62
C LYS A 98 9.04 -10.85 8.81
N TYR A 99 9.41 -9.65 9.25
CA TYR A 99 8.71 -8.96 10.33
C TYR A 99 7.25 -8.69 9.99
N ILE A 100 6.97 -8.09 8.82
CA ILE A 100 5.60 -7.75 8.38
C ILE A 100 4.76 -9.01 8.16
N ILE A 101 5.29 -10.04 7.52
CA ILE A 101 4.57 -11.29 7.32
C ILE A 101 4.19 -11.92 8.66
N LYS A 102 5.07 -11.88 9.66
CA LYS A 102 4.75 -12.32 11.02
C LYS A 102 3.60 -11.53 11.64
N GLN A 103 3.55 -10.20 11.44
CA GLN A 103 2.49 -9.34 11.98
C GLN A 103 1.13 -9.57 11.31
N THR A 104 1.13 -9.92 10.01
CA THR A 104 -0.08 -10.02 9.17
C THR A 104 -0.57 -11.46 8.96
N LYS A 105 0.15 -12.48 9.49
CA LYS A 105 -0.09 -13.90 9.22
C LYS A 105 -1.54 -14.36 9.51
N ASN A 106 -2.12 -13.89 10.63
CA ASN A 106 -3.43 -14.31 11.10
C ASN A 106 -4.48 -13.20 10.95
N LYS A 107 -4.30 -12.31 9.98
CA LYS A 107 -5.19 -11.19 9.74
C LYS A 107 -5.72 -11.25 8.30
N ASP A 108 -7.00 -11.00 8.14
CA ASP A 108 -7.69 -11.13 6.87
C ASP A 108 -7.66 -9.82 6.05
N PHE A 109 -7.72 -8.68 6.74
CA PHE A 109 -7.77 -7.35 6.14
C PHE A 109 -6.57 -6.52 6.58
N CYS A 110 -5.54 -6.50 5.74
CA CYS A 110 -4.29 -5.78 6.01
C CYS A 110 -3.98 -4.79 4.89
N ILE A 111 -3.46 -3.63 5.27
CA ILE A 111 -2.83 -2.68 4.36
C ILE A 111 -1.38 -2.51 4.78
N ILE A 112 -0.43 -2.72 3.87
CA ILE A 112 0.95 -2.26 4.02
C ILE A 112 1.08 -0.95 3.26
N ASP A 113 1.37 0.17 3.95
CA ASP A 113 1.35 1.51 3.35
C ASP A 113 2.72 2.03 2.91
N ASP A 114 3.76 1.18 2.93
CA ASP A 114 5.13 1.63 2.64
C ASP A 114 6.03 0.58 1.95
N LEU A 115 5.45 -0.24 1.08
CA LEU A 115 6.24 -1.17 0.23
C LEU A 115 7.31 -0.42 -0.56
N ARG A 116 8.57 -0.94 -0.58
CA ARG A 116 9.74 -0.26 -1.16
C ARG A 116 10.65 -1.12 -2.02
N PHE A 117 10.86 -2.39 -1.67
CA PHE A 117 11.88 -3.24 -2.25
C PHE A 117 11.31 -4.51 -2.87
N GLN A 118 12.01 -5.03 -3.89
CA GLN A 118 11.58 -6.24 -4.58
C GLN A 118 11.51 -7.46 -3.65
N ASN A 119 12.47 -7.60 -2.75
CA ASN A 119 12.45 -8.70 -1.77
C ASN A 119 11.24 -8.60 -0.83
N GLU A 120 10.81 -7.39 -0.42
CA GLU A 120 9.58 -7.20 0.34
C GLU A 120 8.34 -7.65 -0.46
N LEU A 121 8.26 -7.27 -1.76
CA LEU A 121 7.19 -7.69 -2.66
C LEU A 121 7.14 -9.20 -2.86
N ASN A 122 8.28 -9.88 -2.91
CA ASN A 122 8.36 -11.33 -3.11
C ASN A 122 7.77 -12.16 -1.96
N TYR A 123 7.47 -11.55 -0.82
CA TYR A 123 6.74 -12.16 0.30
C TYR A 123 5.22 -11.92 0.25
N LEU A 124 4.72 -11.24 -0.78
CA LEU A 124 3.33 -10.76 -0.88
C LEU A 124 2.57 -11.42 -2.04
N ASP A 125 2.77 -12.71 -2.28
CA ASP A 125 2.24 -13.44 -3.46
C ASP A 125 0.73 -13.27 -3.66
N ASP A 126 -0.07 -13.33 -2.58
CA ASP A 126 -1.53 -13.25 -2.64
C ASP A 126 -2.09 -11.85 -2.35
N TRP A 127 -1.22 -10.82 -2.33
CA TRP A 127 -1.63 -9.46 -2.01
C TRP A 127 -2.00 -8.68 -3.27
N ILE A 128 -2.97 -7.78 -3.13
CA ILE A 128 -3.24 -6.76 -4.15
C ILE A 128 -2.20 -5.65 -4.00
N ILE A 129 -1.54 -5.31 -5.08
CA ILE A 129 -0.55 -4.23 -5.10
C ILE A 129 -1.19 -2.97 -5.69
N ILE A 130 -1.14 -1.87 -4.97
CA ILE A 130 -1.51 -0.55 -5.49
C ILE A 130 -0.23 0.24 -5.74
N SER A 131 0.12 0.40 -7.01
CA SER A 131 1.31 1.16 -7.43
C SER A 131 0.92 2.61 -7.72
N LEU A 132 1.41 3.54 -6.91
CA LEU A 132 1.11 4.97 -7.03
C LEU A 132 2.10 5.67 -7.93
N THR A 133 1.57 6.49 -8.83
CA THR A 133 2.35 7.43 -9.66
C THR A 133 2.03 8.87 -9.25
N THR A 134 3.06 9.73 -9.29
CA THR A 134 2.94 11.17 -9.07
C THR A 134 4.22 11.87 -9.56
N SER A 135 4.10 13.10 -10.04
CA SER A 135 5.26 13.87 -10.50
C SER A 135 6.14 14.32 -9.34
N ASP A 136 7.44 14.49 -9.61
CA ASP A 136 8.39 14.98 -8.60
C ASP A 136 8.06 16.40 -8.13
N ASP A 137 7.56 17.26 -9.00
CA ASP A 137 7.14 18.61 -8.62
C ASP A 137 6.04 18.59 -7.56
N ILE A 138 5.02 17.73 -7.72
CA ILE A 138 3.95 17.58 -6.75
C ILE A 138 4.48 16.95 -5.46
N ARG A 139 5.38 15.98 -5.53
CA ARG A 139 6.03 15.39 -4.36
C ARG A 139 6.80 16.43 -3.55
N ILE A 140 7.58 17.29 -4.21
CA ILE A 140 8.33 18.38 -3.58
C ILE A 140 7.39 19.42 -2.96
N GLN A 141 6.32 19.80 -3.62
CA GLN A 141 5.30 20.69 -3.06
C GLN A 141 4.66 20.09 -1.79
N ARG A 142 4.28 18.81 -1.84
CA ARG A 142 3.74 18.10 -0.68
C ARG A 142 4.75 18.01 0.47
N LEU A 143 6.04 17.74 0.17
CA LEU A 143 7.12 17.73 1.16
C LEU A 143 7.24 19.05 1.90
N LYS A 144 7.30 20.17 1.17
CA LYS A 144 7.39 21.51 1.75
C LYS A 144 6.18 21.84 2.64
N LYS A 145 4.98 21.38 2.26
CA LYS A 145 3.75 21.60 3.04
C LYS A 145 3.71 20.75 4.31
N ILE A 146 4.13 19.48 4.24
CA ILE A 146 4.01 18.52 5.35
C ILE A 146 5.18 18.66 6.34
N TYR A 147 6.37 18.99 5.85
CA TYR A 147 7.61 19.05 6.62
C TYR A 147 8.34 20.39 6.39
N PRO A 148 7.74 21.55 6.76
CA PRO A 148 8.30 22.86 6.42
C PRO A 148 9.73 23.05 6.97
N ASP A 149 10.04 22.49 8.14
CA ASP A 149 11.34 22.67 8.80
C ASP A 149 12.39 21.63 8.37
N THR A 150 11.97 20.46 7.87
CA THR A 150 12.86 19.32 7.59
C THR A 150 12.81 18.84 6.14
N TYR A 151 12.11 19.53 5.22
CA TYR A 151 11.96 19.10 3.83
C TYR A 151 13.28 18.95 3.08
N HIS A 152 14.32 19.72 3.46
CA HIS A 152 15.65 19.60 2.86
C HIS A 152 16.28 18.22 3.07
N ASP A 153 16.15 17.64 4.29
CA ASP A 153 16.61 16.27 4.57
C ASP A 153 15.83 15.25 3.72
N HIS A 154 14.53 15.46 3.53
CA HIS A 154 13.71 14.61 2.67
C HIS A 154 14.14 14.68 1.20
N ILE A 155 14.38 15.89 0.66
CA ILE A 155 14.84 16.07 -0.72
C ILE A 155 16.20 15.39 -0.94
N LYS A 156 17.13 15.53 -0.01
CA LYS A 156 18.45 14.86 -0.05
C LYS A 156 18.31 13.36 -0.23
N ASN A 157 17.33 12.76 0.44
CA ASN A 157 17.09 11.31 0.43
C ASN A 157 16.18 10.82 -0.72
N MET A 158 15.70 11.69 -1.62
CA MET A 158 14.89 11.28 -2.79
C MET A 158 15.65 10.42 -3.80
N LYS A 159 16.98 10.43 -3.76
CA LYS A 159 17.86 9.60 -4.59
C LYS A 159 18.25 8.27 -3.94
N HIS A 160 17.80 8.02 -2.72
CA HIS A 160 18.08 6.76 -2.02
C HIS A 160 17.40 5.59 -2.75
N LYS A 161 18.00 4.38 -2.68
CA LYS A 161 17.50 3.17 -3.33
C LYS A 161 16.01 2.92 -3.05
N SER A 162 15.55 3.12 -1.81
CA SER A 162 14.12 2.99 -1.44
C SER A 162 13.16 3.96 -2.14
N GLU A 163 13.66 4.94 -2.88
CA GLU A 163 12.86 5.92 -3.62
C GLU A 163 13.02 5.79 -5.15
N THR A 164 14.04 5.07 -5.60
CA THR A 164 14.42 4.96 -7.02
C THR A 164 14.31 3.55 -7.59
N ASP A 165 14.25 2.52 -6.74
CA ASP A 165 14.08 1.13 -7.18
C ASP A 165 12.74 0.98 -7.93
N THR A 166 12.83 0.34 -9.09
CA THR A 166 11.64 -0.04 -9.88
C THR A 166 11.34 -1.50 -9.60
N LEU A 167 10.15 -1.78 -9.07
CA LEU A 167 9.72 -3.13 -8.79
C LEU A 167 9.08 -3.79 -10.01
N ILE A 168 9.24 -5.11 -10.11
CA ILE A 168 8.56 -5.95 -11.08
C ILE A 168 7.29 -6.49 -10.43
N PHE A 169 6.14 -5.91 -10.82
CA PHE A 169 4.85 -6.29 -10.24
C PHE A 169 4.17 -7.44 -10.99
N PRO A 170 3.43 -8.31 -10.27
CA PRO A 170 2.55 -9.30 -10.89
C PRO A 170 1.40 -8.56 -11.60
N LYS A 171 1.20 -8.83 -12.91
CA LYS A 171 0.19 -8.13 -13.72
C LYS A 171 -1.25 -8.35 -13.23
N GLU A 172 -1.53 -9.54 -12.71
CA GLU A 172 -2.89 -9.96 -12.35
C GLU A 172 -3.40 -9.28 -11.06
N ASN A 173 -2.49 -8.90 -10.17
CA ASN A 173 -2.82 -8.37 -8.84
C ASN A 173 -2.36 -6.92 -8.64
N THR A 174 -2.04 -6.17 -9.71
CA THR A 174 -1.53 -4.80 -9.59
C THR A 174 -2.47 -3.78 -10.18
N ILE A 175 -2.80 -2.77 -9.36
CA ILE A 175 -3.55 -1.56 -9.74
C ILE A 175 -2.58 -0.40 -9.87
N TYR A 176 -2.61 0.32 -10.98
CA TYR A 176 -1.84 1.56 -11.16
C TYR A 176 -2.74 2.76 -10.91
N LEU A 177 -2.35 3.64 -9.99
CA LEU A 177 -3.17 4.76 -9.54
C LEU A 177 -2.37 6.06 -9.58
N ASP A 178 -2.80 7.01 -10.41
CA ASP A 178 -2.27 8.36 -10.40
C ASP A 178 -2.88 9.16 -9.24
N THR A 179 -2.03 9.78 -8.42
CA THR A 179 -2.43 10.59 -7.28
C THR A 179 -2.30 12.10 -7.54
N ASN A 180 -2.07 12.52 -8.79
CA ASN A 180 -2.11 13.93 -9.21
C ASN A 180 -3.54 14.42 -9.48
N ILE A 181 -4.53 13.77 -8.87
CA ILE A 181 -5.95 14.04 -9.03
C ILE A 181 -6.56 14.59 -7.73
N ASP A 182 -7.76 15.13 -7.85
CA ASP A 182 -8.55 15.58 -6.70
C ASP A 182 -8.85 14.43 -5.72
N TYR A 183 -8.95 14.76 -4.42
CA TYR A 183 -9.17 13.79 -3.35
C TYR A 183 -10.48 13.00 -3.51
N GLU A 184 -11.58 13.65 -3.90
CA GLU A 184 -12.87 12.98 -4.07
C GLU A 184 -12.87 12.05 -5.28
N ILE A 185 -12.17 12.43 -6.34
CA ILE A 185 -11.97 11.56 -7.51
C ILE A 185 -11.12 10.34 -7.13
N LEU A 186 -10.04 10.55 -6.36
CA LEU A 186 -9.18 9.47 -5.84
C LEU A 186 -9.99 8.50 -4.99
N LYS A 187 -10.79 9.02 -4.07
CA LYS A 187 -11.67 8.23 -3.18
C LYS A 187 -12.69 7.42 -3.98
N SER A 188 -13.32 8.03 -5.00
CA SER A 188 -14.27 7.34 -5.88
C SER A 188 -13.61 6.18 -6.62
N LYS A 189 -12.42 6.38 -7.19
CA LYS A 189 -11.68 5.31 -7.88
C LYS A 189 -11.31 4.17 -6.93
N ILE A 190 -10.81 4.48 -5.73
CA ILE A 190 -10.48 3.45 -4.73
C ILE A 190 -11.73 2.66 -4.34
N ASN A 191 -12.86 3.32 -4.10
CA ASN A 191 -14.13 2.66 -3.79
C ASN A 191 -14.57 1.72 -4.92
N GLU A 192 -14.42 2.15 -6.17
CA GLU A 192 -14.72 1.33 -7.35
C GLU A 192 -13.85 0.06 -7.37
N TYR A 193 -12.55 0.17 -7.16
CA TYR A 193 -11.64 -0.99 -7.07
C TYR A 193 -12.00 -1.95 -5.91
N LEU A 194 -12.38 -1.43 -4.75
CA LEU A 194 -12.80 -2.26 -3.62
C LEU A 194 -14.12 -2.99 -3.91
N ILE A 195 -15.08 -2.36 -4.61
CA ILE A 195 -16.40 -2.94 -4.90
C ILE A 195 -16.34 -3.95 -6.05
N PHE A 196 -15.64 -3.61 -7.13
CA PHE A 196 -15.69 -4.38 -8.38
C PHE A 196 -14.51 -5.35 -8.55
N GLY A 197 -13.50 -5.28 -7.67
CA GLY A 197 -12.26 -6.02 -7.83
C GLY A 197 -11.42 -5.51 -9.00
N LEU A 198 -10.34 -6.22 -9.30
CA LEU A 198 -9.51 -5.97 -10.48
C LEU A 198 -10.30 -6.39 -11.73
N LYS A 199 -11.01 -5.46 -12.35
CA LYS A 199 -11.37 -5.62 -13.76
C LYS A 199 -10.16 -5.18 -14.57
N ASN A 200 -9.41 -6.13 -15.08
CA ASN A 200 -8.48 -5.86 -16.18
C ASN A 200 -9.31 -5.45 -17.39
N GLU A 201 -9.25 -4.16 -17.78
CA GLU A 201 -9.59 -3.72 -19.12
C GLU A 201 -8.49 -4.11 -20.10
#